data_fa87b48bb52b271c5b5f70b23874f1cd
#
_entry.id   fa87b48bb52b271c5b5f70b23874f1cd
#
_cell.length_a   1.000
_cell.length_b   1.000
_cell.length_c   1.000
_cell.angle_alpha   90.00
_cell.angle_beta   90.00
_cell.angle_gamma   90.00
#
_symmetry.space_group_name_H-M   'P 1'
#
loop_
_entity.id
_entity.type
_entity.pdbx_description
1 polymer ?
#
loop_
_entity_poly.entity_id
_entity_poly.type
_entity_poly.pdbx_seq_one_letter_code
_entity_poly.pdbx_strand_id
1 'polypeptide(L)'
;VGYSKTYYKKNENLSKPITFLDTTKSYKYVDQFPSMFIMPKLMYEYGTAKPGFYFYSSEILERLSLFGGMSLNSLMDTDLFFIFEFNRLYPTVFFETFYLTRNTSDRTQYQDIYQIDSDIKFRMLLFRPGIRFPFYGSSIEIFSSLQRYRAFVSESLASENIEAGVAYDYYNGVSLNFDWKLDVIKPRLDGGINPSNGFKVAAKVDFEKNKFIEGLDLSDAGTLVENFKDNNLVRLQGEMTYNYELPWVERMTT
;
A
#
# COMPACT_ATOMS: atom_id res chain seq x y z
N VAL A 1 -34.69 -29.92 -33.58
CA VAL A 1 -35.02 -29.73 -32.16
C VAL A 1 -35.31 -28.25 -31.94
N GLY A 2 -36.63 -27.94 -31.88
CA GLY A 2 -37.09 -26.56 -31.94
C GLY A 2 -36.99 -25.80 -30.63
N TYR A 3 -35.95 -25.01 -30.46
CA TYR A 3 -35.79 -24.10 -29.31
C TYR A 3 -36.29 -22.67 -29.57
N SER A 4 -36.81 -22.35 -30.76
CA SER A 4 -36.93 -20.95 -31.14
C SER A 4 -38.33 -20.36 -31.16
N LYS A 5 -39.40 -21.15 -30.99
CA LYS A 5 -40.74 -20.58 -31.22
C LYS A 5 -41.52 -20.11 -29.97
N THR A 6 -40.99 -20.33 -28.78
CA THR A 6 -41.72 -20.02 -27.56
C THR A 6 -41.36 -18.67 -26.93
N TYR A 7 -40.27 -18.02 -27.36
CA TYR A 7 -39.79 -16.77 -26.76
C TYR A 7 -40.21 -15.49 -27.47
N TYR A 8 -40.85 -15.59 -28.63
CA TYR A 8 -41.38 -14.42 -29.32
C TYR A 8 -42.89 -14.32 -29.24
N LYS A 9 -43.49 -14.48 -28.05
CA LYS A 9 -44.76 -13.81 -27.85
C LYS A 9 -44.44 -12.32 -27.79
N LYS A 10 -44.80 -11.64 -28.90
CA LYS A 10 -44.78 -10.18 -29.01
C LYS A 10 -45.48 -9.62 -27.79
N ASN A 11 -44.71 -9.03 -26.91
CA ASN A 11 -45.24 -8.48 -25.65
C ASN A 11 -45.97 -7.19 -26.09
N GLU A 12 -47.29 -7.27 -26.27
CA GLU A 12 -48.10 -6.12 -26.70
C GLU A 12 -48.01 -4.90 -25.78
N ASN A 13 -47.44 -5.13 -24.58
CA ASN A 13 -47.11 -4.04 -23.63
C ASN A 13 -45.88 -3.20 -24.01
N LEU A 14 -45.06 -3.66 -24.97
CA LEU A 14 -43.91 -2.89 -25.47
C LEU A 14 -44.31 -1.82 -26.51
N SER A 15 -45.55 -1.80 -26.97
CA SER A 15 -46.04 -0.80 -27.93
C SER A 15 -46.64 0.45 -27.25
N LYS A 16 -46.71 0.49 -25.95
CA LYS A 16 -47.06 1.74 -25.26
C LYS A 16 -45.85 2.65 -25.32
N PRO A 17 -45.98 3.88 -25.86
CA PRO A 17 -44.87 4.81 -25.81
C PRO A 17 -44.45 4.97 -24.36
N ILE A 18 -43.20 4.68 -24.06
CA ILE A 18 -42.63 5.01 -22.75
C ILE A 18 -42.64 6.53 -22.68
N THR A 19 -43.59 7.07 -21.96
CA THR A 19 -43.60 8.48 -21.65
C THR A 19 -42.44 8.69 -20.69
N PHE A 20 -41.29 9.09 -21.23
CA PHE A 20 -40.22 9.57 -20.38
C PHE A 20 -40.78 10.73 -19.56
N LEU A 21 -40.89 10.54 -18.27
CA LEU A 21 -41.17 11.65 -17.35
C LEU A 21 -40.12 12.73 -17.61
N ASP A 22 -40.52 13.83 -18.17
CA ASP A 22 -39.72 14.96 -18.64
C ASP A 22 -39.16 15.78 -17.47
N THR A 23 -38.57 15.10 -16.49
CA THR A 23 -38.10 15.72 -15.23
C THR A 23 -36.69 15.35 -14.83
N THR A 24 -35.83 14.93 -15.75
CA THR A 24 -34.42 14.88 -15.47
C THR A 24 -33.82 16.29 -15.53
N LYS A 25 -33.97 17.04 -14.45
CA LYS A 25 -33.23 18.29 -14.30
C LYS A 25 -31.76 17.92 -14.10
N SER A 26 -30.90 18.39 -14.99
CA SER A 26 -29.46 18.27 -14.77
C SER A 26 -29.05 19.23 -13.66
N TYR A 27 -28.44 18.70 -12.62
CA TYR A 27 -27.86 19.50 -11.54
C TYR A 27 -26.34 19.54 -11.73
N LYS A 28 -25.75 20.67 -11.36
CA LYS A 28 -24.28 20.77 -11.29
C LYS A 28 -23.80 19.79 -10.24
N TYR A 29 -22.96 18.84 -10.65
CA TYR A 29 -22.36 17.90 -9.75
C TYR A 29 -21.37 18.60 -8.82
N VAL A 30 -21.45 18.31 -7.53
CA VAL A 30 -20.52 18.79 -6.50
C VAL A 30 -19.79 17.59 -5.93
N ASP A 31 -18.46 17.64 -5.97
CA ASP A 31 -17.62 16.59 -5.41
C ASP A 31 -17.86 16.52 -3.89
N GLN A 32 -18.37 15.39 -3.43
CA GLN A 32 -18.64 15.12 -2.03
C GLN A 32 -18.17 13.72 -1.67
N PHE A 33 -17.47 13.62 -0.54
CA PHE A 33 -17.22 12.30 0.03
C PHE A 33 -18.54 11.73 0.55
N PRO A 34 -18.93 10.52 0.11
CA PRO A 34 -20.07 9.82 0.67
C PRO A 34 -19.76 9.40 2.11
N SER A 35 -20.75 8.79 2.76
CA SER A 35 -20.57 8.20 4.08
C SER A 35 -19.39 7.23 4.08
N MET A 36 -18.50 7.39 5.05
CA MET A 36 -17.33 6.53 5.21
C MET A 36 -17.78 5.11 5.54
N PHE A 37 -17.34 4.14 4.77
CA PHE A 37 -17.54 2.73 5.06
C PHE A 37 -16.46 2.26 6.04
N ILE A 38 -16.86 1.66 7.14
CA ILE A 38 -15.95 1.13 8.17
C ILE A 38 -16.16 -0.38 8.27
N MET A 39 -15.06 -1.12 8.20
CA MET A 39 -15.05 -2.58 8.29
C MET A 39 -14.12 -3.02 9.43
N PRO A 40 -14.59 -3.87 10.36
CA PRO A 40 -13.74 -4.41 11.41
C PRO A 40 -12.64 -5.30 10.79
N LYS A 41 -11.49 -5.29 11.44
CA LYS A 41 -10.32 -6.12 11.12
C LYS A 41 -9.89 -6.87 12.36
N LEU A 42 -9.57 -8.15 12.21
CA LEU A 42 -8.91 -8.94 13.24
C LEU A 42 -7.74 -9.68 12.59
N MET A 43 -6.56 -9.47 13.13
CA MET A 43 -5.35 -10.20 12.76
C MET A 43 -4.82 -10.95 13.97
N TYR A 44 -4.03 -11.98 13.73
CA TYR A 44 -3.30 -12.69 14.76
C TYR A 44 -1.83 -12.70 14.36
N GLU A 45 -1.00 -11.97 15.11
CA GLU A 45 0.42 -11.81 14.85
C GLU A 45 1.23 -12.05 16.13
N TYR A 46 2.34 -12.75 16.00
CA TYR A 46 3.28 -13.03 17.11
C TYR A 46 2.60 -13.49 18.42
N GLY A 47 1.61 -14.37 18.28
CA GLY A 47 0.91 -14.92 19.45
C GLY A 47 -0.14 -14.00 20.09
N THR A 48 -0.41 -12.83 19.50
CA THR A 48 -1.39 -11.87 20.01
C THR A 48 -2.48 -11.53 19.00
N ALA A 49 -3.71 -11.32 19.50
CA ALA A 49 -4.79 -10.80 18.69
C ALA A 49 -4.62 -9.29 18.49
N LYS A 50 -4.80 -8.82 17.26
CA LYS A 50 -4.66 -7.43 16.86
C LYS A 50 -5.95 -6.93 16.22
N PRO A 51 -6.94 -6.53 17.01
CA PRO A 51 -8.15 -5.90 16.50
C PRO A 51 -7.87 -4.56 15.86
N GLY A 52 -8.73 -4.18 14.94
CA GLY A 52 -8.62 -2.93 14.22
C GLY A 52 -9.80 -2.68 13.32
N PHE A 53 -9.65 -1.74 12.41
CA PHE A 53 -10.65 -1.45 11.39
C PHE A 53 -9.99 -0.90 10.13
N TYR A 54 -10.69 -1.06 9.02
CA TYR A 54 -10.46 -0.34 7.78
C TYR A 54 -11.54 0.70 7.59
N PHE A 55 -11.20 1.80 6.96
CA PHE A 55 -12.16 2.77 6.48
C PHE A 55 -11.91 3.07 5.01
N TYR A 56 -13.00 3.26 4.29
CA TYR A 56 -12.98 3.58 2.87
C TYR A 56 -14.02 4.63 2.57
N SER A 57 -13.67 5.60 1.76
CA SER A 57 -14.59 6.57 1.18
C SER A 57 -14.11 6.91 -0.22
N SER A 58 -15.00 6.85 -1.19
CA SER A 58 -14.72 7.27 -2.56
C SER A 58 -15.89 8.06 -3.08
N GLU A 59 -15.61 9.13 -3.77
CA GLU A 59 -16.62 9.90 -4.47
C GLU A 59 -17.17 9.08 -5.65
N ILE A 60 -18.43 9.30 -6.04
CA ILE A 60 -19.17 8.50 -7.04
C ILE A 60 -18.43 8.47 -8.39
N LEU A 61 -17.74 9.55 -8.76
CA LEU A 61 -16.96 9.63 -10.00
C LEU A 61 -15.48 9.23 -9.79
N GLU A 62 -15.13 8.69 -8.61
CA GLU A 62 -13.77 8.27 -8.24
C GLU A 62 -12.71 9.38 -8.38
N ARG A 63 -13.13 10.65 -8.31
CA ARG A 63 -12.20 11.80 -8.36
C ARG A 63 -11.41 11.96 -7.09
N LEU A 64 -11.98 11.50 -5.99
CA LEU A 64 -11.39 11.50 -4.66
C LEU A 64 -11.58 10.12 -4.07
N SER A 65 -10.51 9.47 -3.67
CA SER A 65 -10.57 8.21 -2.93
C SER A 65 -9.69 8.26 -1.69
N LEU A 66 -10.19 7.64 -0.64
CA LEU A 66 -9.58 7.60 0.67
C LEU A 66 -9.70 6.19 1.20
N PHE A 67 -8.57 5.57 1.51
CA PHE A 67 -8.52 4.26 2.15
C PHE A 67 -7.51 4.26 3.29
N GLY A 68 -7.88 3.70 4.41
CA GLY A 68 -6.97 3.61 5.54
C GLY A 68 -7.38 2.54 6.52
N GLY A 69 -6.58 2.39 7.54
CA GLY A 69 -6.88 1.45 8.60
C GLY A 69 -5.95 1.59 9.79
N MET A 70 -6.43 1.11 10.91
CA MET A 70 -5.69 1.06 12.15
C MET A 70 -5.90 -0.28 12.84
N SER A 71 -4.87 -0.79 13.48
CA SER A 71 -4.97 -1.95 14.39
C SER A 71 -3.97 -1.83 15.52
N LEU A 72 -4.33 -2.38 16.67
CA LEU A 72 -3.56 -2.33 17.92
C LEU A 72 -3.69 -3.66 18.65
N ASN A 73 -2.61 -4.15 19.24
CA ASN A 73 -2.63 -5.33 20.09
C ASN A 73 -2.35 -5.00 21.57
N SER A 74 -2.36 -6.00 22.41
CA SER A 74 -2.07 -5.88 23.83
C SER A 74 -0.62 -5.47 24.16
N LEU A 75 0.30 -5.68 23.23
CA LEU A 75 1.71 -5.25 23.31
C LEU A 75 1.92 -3.81 22.85
N MET A 76 0.85 -3.09 22.54
CA MET A 76 0.87 -1.73 21.98
C MET A 76 1.54 -1.67 20.59
N ASP A 77 1.56 -2.81 19.84
CA ASP A 77 1.92 -2.78 18.43
C ASP A 77 0.80 -2.13 17.63
N THR A 78 1.16 -1.08 16.94
CA THR A 78 0.21 -0.28 16.16
C THR A 78 0.54 -0.41 14.68
N ASP A 79 -0.47 -0.68 13.85
CA ASP A 79 -0.40 -0.48 12.42
C ASP A 79 -1.39 0.61 12.05
N LEU A 80 -0.90 1.64 11.41
CA LEU A 80 -1.69 2.72 10.84
C LEU A 80 -1.27 2.89 9.39
N PHE A 81 -2.23 2.94 8.48
CA PHE A 81 -1.95 3.33 7.11
C PHE A 81 -3.06 4.21 6.55
N PHE A 82 -2.68 5.02 5.58
CA PHE A 82 -3.55 5.96 4.93
C PHE A 82 -3.12 6.13 3.47
N ILE A 83 -4.07 5.98 2.55
CA ILE A 83 -3.89 6.10 1.12
C ILE A 83 -4.92 7.10 0.61
N PHE A 84 -4.46 8.09 -0.10
CA PHE A 84 -5.30 9.12 -0.70
C PHE A 84 -4.97 9.27 -2.17
N GLU A 85 -6.00 9.34 -3.02
CA GLU A 85 -5.86 9.61 -4.44
C GLU A 85 -6.79 10.76 -4.87
N PHE A 86 -6.24 11.66 -5.66
CA PHE A 86 -6.92 12.79 -6.26
C PHE A 86 -6.86 12.70 -7.77
N ASN A 87 -7.95 12.21 -8.37
CA ASN A 87 -8.08 11.93 -9.80
C ASN A 87 -8.78 13.04 -10.59
N ARG A 88 -9.12 14.17 -9.93
CA ARG A 88 -9.77 15.30 -10.59
C ARG A 88 -8.86 16.02 -11.57
N LEU A 89 -7.57 15.98 -11.30
CA LEU A 89 -6.54 16.55 -12.14
C LEU A 89 -5.96 15.47 -13.04
N TYR A 90 -5.42 15.87 -14.17
CA TYR A 90 -4.51 15.06 -14.95
C TYR A 90 -3.13 15.70 -14.81
N PRO A 91 -2.18 15.04 -14.15
CA PRO A 91 -2.15 13.66 -13.64
C PRO A 91 -2.92 13.44 -12.32
N THR A 92 -3.16 12.17 -11.98
CA THR A 92 -3.59 11.76 -10.64
C THR A 92 -2.52 12.06 -9.62
N VAL A 93 -2.88 12.74 -8.54
CA VAL A 93 -1.97 12.95 -7.40
C VAL A 93 -2.35 11.98 -6.29
N PHE A 94 -1.38 11.33 -5.70
CA PHE A 94 -1.62 10.41 -4.59
C PHE A 94 -0.59 10.57 -3.48
N PHE A 95 -0.94 10.14 -2.30
CA PHE A 95 0.02 9.90 -1.24
C PHE A 95 -0.37 8.70 -0.38
N GLU A 96 0.62 8.01 0.11
CA GLU A 96 0.49 6.86 0.98
C GLU A 96 1.32 7.10 2.24
N THR A 97 0.78 6.74 3.38
CA THR A 97 1.49 6.81 4.65
C THR A 97 1.29 5.50 5.41
N PHE A 98 2.38 5.00 5.98
CA PHE A 98 2.39 3.81 6.83
C PHE A 98 3.17 4.11 8.10
N TYR A 99 2.56 3.83 9.23
CA TYR A 99 3.20 3.88 10.53
C TYR A 99 3.00 2.55 11.22
N LEU A 100 4.10 1.90 11.53
CA LEU A 100 4.11 0.58 12.15
C LEU A 100 4.95 0.62 13.41
N THR A 101 4.46 0.01 14.48
CA THR A 101 5.25 -0.24 15.68
C THR A 101 5.28 -1.72 15.98
N ARG A 102 6.43 -2.19 16.48
CA ARG A 102 6.60 -3.54 17.01
C ARG A 102 7.32 -3.46 18.33
N ASN A 103 6.72 -4.07 19.32
CA ASN A 103 7.28 -4.13 20.67
C ASN A 103 7.63 -5.59 20.96
N THR A 104 8.84 -5.80 21.44
CA THR A 104 9.29 -7.11 21.88
C THR A 104 10.00 -6.95 23.20
N SER A 105 9.74 -7.88 24.11
CA SER A 105 10.47 -7.95 25.37
C SER A 105 11.21 -9.28 25.43
N ASP A 106 12.44 -9.23 25.85
CA ASP A 106 13.29 -10.39 26.08
C ASP A 106 13.82 -10.36 27.52
N ARG A 107 13.99 -11.54 28.06
CA ARG A 107 14.51 -11.71 29.41
C ARG A 107 15.76 -12.56 29.34
N THR A 108 16.90 -11.93 29.59
CA THR A 108 18.20 -12.59 29.54
C THR A 108 18.78 -12.72 30.94
N GLN A 109 19.28 -13.91 31.25
CA GLN A 109 19.96 -14.17 32.51
C GLN A 109 21.47 -14.08 32.27
N TYR A 110 22.14 -13.17 32.95
CA TYR A 110 23.59 -12.98 32.85
C TYR A 110 24.28 -13.56 34.07
N GLN A 111 25.22 -14.45 33.85
CA GLN A 111 26.03 -15.12 34.88
C GLN A 111 25.19 -15.86 35.97
N ASP A 112 23.98 -16.33 35.64
CA ASP A 112 23.03 -16.97 36.57
C ASP A 112 22.64 -16.14 37.82
N ILE A 113 23.07 -14.88 37.89
CA ILE A 113 22.87 -14.00 39.06
C ILE A 113 21.99 -12.82 38.69
N TYR A 114 22.20 -12.23 37.53
CA TYR A 114 21.50 -11.00 37.13
C TYR A 114 20.44 -11.29 36.05
N GLN A 115 19.24 -10.84 36.30
CA GLN A 115 18.15 -10.90 35.33
C GLN A 115 18.01 -9.51 34.71
N ILE A 116 18.23 -9.46 33.38
CA ILE A 116 18.08 -8.26 32.58
C ILE A 116 16.81 -8.42 31.77
N ASP A 117 15.85 -7.54 31.98
CA ASP A 117 14.67 -7.42 31.16
C ASP A 117 14.95 -6.34 30.10
N SER A 118 14.89 -6.74 28.84
CA SER A 118 15.15 -5.87 27.69
C SER A 118 13.87 -5.65 26.90
N ASP A 119 13.40 -4.41 26.82
CA ASP A 119 12.26 -4.00 26.00
C ASP A 119 12.75 -3.26 24.76
N ILE A 120 12.43 -3.79 23.60
CA ILE A 120 12.80 -3.21 22.32
C ILE A 120 11.54 -2.77 21.58
N LYS A 121 11.46 -1.50 21.23
CA LYS A 121 10.35 -0.90 20.50
C LYS A 121 10.83 -0.39 19.15
N PHE A 122 10.39 -1.03 18.09
CA PHE A 122 10.65 -0.58 16.72
C PHE A 122 9.52 0.30 16.21
N ARG A 123 9.87 1.38 15.53
CA ARG A 123 8.93 2.27 14.84
C ARG A 123 9.37 2.46 13.40
N MET A 124 8.45 2.29 12.48
CA MET A 124 8.64 2.56 11.06
C MET A 124 7.67 3.65 10.63
N LEU A 125 8.16 4.65 9.97
CA LEU A 125 7.37 5.65 9.25
C LEU A 125 7.76 5.61 7.78
N LEU A 126 6.76 5.46 6.91
CA LEU A 126 6.89 5.54 5.47
C LEU A 126 5.89 6.56 4.94
N PHE A 127 6.36 7.50 4.12
CA PHE A 127 5.52 8.47 3.42
C PHE A 127 5.88 8.49 1.94
N ARG A 128 4.89 8.30 1.06
CA ARG A 128 5.05 8.17 -0.39
C ARG A 128 4.11 9.11 -1.13
N PRO A 129 4.49 10.37 -1.39
CA PRO A 129 3.78 11.24 -2.31
C PRO A 129 4.16 10.92 -3.75
N GLY A 130 3.20 11.00 -4.66
CA GLY A 130 3.44 10.71 -6.06
C GLY A 130 2.38 11.26 -7.01
N ILE A 131 2.69 11.12 -8.28
CA ILE A 131 1.82 11.47 -9.40
C ILE A 131 1.78 10.30 -10.38
N ARG A 132 0.59 10.05 -10.94
CA ARG A 132 0.35 8.98 -11.92
C ARG A 132 -0.26 9.57 -13.17
N PHE A 133 0.33 9.25 -14.32
CA PHE A 133 -0.14 9.64 -15.64
C PHE A 133 -0.71 8.40 -16.34
N PRO A 134 -2.03 8.22 -16.38
CA PRO A 134 -2.65 7.16 -17.17
C PRO A 134 -2.69 7.58 -18.65
N PHE A 135 -2.19 6.71 -19.53
CA PHE A 135 -2.31 6.83 -20.97
C PHE A 135 -3.05 5.62 -21.53
N TYR A 136 -3.36 5.65 -22.81
CA TYR A 136 -3.97 4.51 -23.49
C TYR A 136 -3.09 3.25 -23.37
N GLY A 137 -3.53 2.27 -22.56
CA GLY A 137 -2.79 1.03 -22.31
C GLY A 137 -1.46 1.19 -21.59
N SER A 138 -1.12 2.41 -21.15
CA SER A 138 0.14 2.72 -20.47
C SER A 138 -0.09 3.56 -19.24
N SER A 139 0.78 3.45 -18.25
CA SER A 139 0.82 4.34 -17.09
C SER A 139 2.25 4.66 -16.70
N ILE A 140 2.49 5.91 -16.34
CA ILE A 140 3.73 6.36 -15.74
C ILE A 140 3.41 6.84 -14.33
N GLU A 141 4.17 6.37 -13.36
CA GLU A 141 4.07 6.77 -11.97
C GLU A 141 5.42 7.28 -11.48
N ILE A 142 5.43 8.45 -10.88
CA ILE A 142 6.61 9.07 -10.30
C ILE A 142 6.29 9.38 -8.85
N PHE A 143 7.08 8.84 -7.94
CA PHE A 143 6.86 9.06 -6.51
C PHE A 143 8.17 9.13 -5.75
N SER A 144 8.15 9.86 -4.66
CA SER A 144 9.22 9.87 -3.66
C SER A 144 8.82 8.98 -2.50
N SER A 145 9.79 8.34 -1.85
CA SER A 145 9.57 7.58 -0.64
C SER A 145 10.50 8.09 0.46
N LEU A 146 9.91 8.49 1.58
CA LEU A 146 10.60 8.92 2.78
C LEU A 146 10.41 7.86 3.84
N GLN A 147 11.49 7.25 4.31
CA GLN A 147 11.47 6.14 5.25
C GLN A 147 12.32 6.45 6.46
N ARG A 148 11.79 6.17 7.64
CA ARG A 148 12.52 6.28 8.89
C ARG A 148 12.21 5.09 9.77
N TYR A 149 13.26 4.44 10.24
CA TYR A 149 13.16 3.36 11.21
C TYR A 149 13.90 3.76 12.48
N ARG A 150 13.20 3.66 13.59
CA ARG A 150 13.71 4.02 14.90
C ARG A 150 13.57 2.87 15.87
N ALA A 151 14.62 2.61 16.66
CA ALA A 151 14.59 1.67 17.75
C ALA A 151 14.64 2.42 19.09
N PHE A 152 13.91 1.91 20.07
CA PHE A 152 14.00 2.25 21.47
C PHE A 152 14.38 0.98 22.20
N VAL A 153 15.51 0.98 22.86
CA VAL A 153 15.97 -0.14 23.68
C VAL A 153 15.98 0.34 25.11
N SER A 154 15.26 -0.36 25.97
CA SER A 154 15.22 -0.10 27.41
C SER A 154 15.62 -1.38 28.12
N GLU A 155 16.63 -1.31 28.93
CA GLU A 155 17.12 -2.41 29.74
C GLU A 155 16.91 -2.08 31.22
N SER A 156 16.32 -3.01 31.95
CA SER A 156 16.13 -2.89 33.39
C SER A 156 16.76 -4.08 34.10
N LEU A 157 17.50 -3.76 35.15
CA LEU A 157 18.08 -4.75 36.05
C LEU A 157 17.10 -4.99 37.20
N ALA A 158 16.44 -6.15 37.21
CA ALA A 158 15.37 -6.46 38.17
C ALA A 158 15.80 -6.39 39.65
N SER A 159 17.11 -6.53 39.94
CA SER A 159 17.64 -6.54 41.31
C SER A 159 17.92 -5.16 41.90
N GLU A 160 18.09 -4.13 41.08
CA GLU A 160 18.64 -2.83 41.56
C GLU A 160 17.80 -1.61 41.13
N ASN A 161 16.66 -1.77 40.48
CA ASN A 161 15.85 -0.67 39.95
C ASN A 161 16.63 0.29 39.00
N ILE A 162 17.66 -0.23 38.36
CA ILE A 162 18.45 0.52 37.36
C ILE A 162 17.79 0.34 36.01
N GLU A 163 17.35 1.44 35.40
CA GLU A 163 16.83 1.48 34.06
C GLU A 163 17.77 2.28 33.15
N ALA A 164 18.20 1.70 32.07
CA ALA A 164 18.96 2.36 31.04
C ALA A 164 18.16 2.29 29.72
N GLY A 165 17.99 3.41 29.05
CA GLY A 165 17.27 3.46 27.80
C GLY A 165 17.99 4.29 26.75
N VAL A 166 18.00 3.80 25.50
CA VAL A 166 18.54 4.51 24.36
C VAL A 166 17.52 4.49 23.23
N ALA A 167 17.37 5.62 22.53
CA ALA A 167 16.55 5.76 21.37
C ALA A 167 17.41 6.24 20.20
N TYR A 168 17.41 5.52 19.10
CA TYR A 168 18.22 5.86 17.93
C TYR A 168 17.52 5.52 16.63
N ASP A 169 17.83 6.30 15.60
CA ASP A 169 17.43 6.02 14.24
C ASP A 169 18.45 5.03 13.64
N TYR A 170 18.00 3.86 13.21
CA TYR A 170 18.90 2.90 12.61
C TYR A 170 18.87 2.92 11.08
N TYR A 171 17.83 3.56 10.51
CA TYR A 171 17.70 3.74 9.07
C TYR A 171 16.93 5.02 8.75
N ASN A 172 17.48 5.80 7.84
CA ASN A 172 16.80 6.91 7.19
C ASN A 172 17.02 6.80 5.69
N GLY A 173 15.93 6.73 4.92
CA GLY A 173 15.98 6.57 3.48
C GLY A 173 15.10 7.57 2.75
N VAL A 174 15.62 8.05 1.62
CA VAL A 174 14.88 8.85 0.67
C VAL A 174 15.08 8.22 -0.71
N SER A 175 13.97 7.97 -1.41
CA SER A 175 14.05 7.48 -2.78
C SER A 175 13.20 8.31 -3.73
N LEU A 176 13.62 8.35 -4.99
CA LEU A 176 12.84 8.81 -6.13
C LEU A 176 12.64 7.63 -7.06
N ASN A 177 11.37 7.32 -7.36
CA ASN A 177 10.99 6.12 -8.08
C ASN A 177 10.22 6.52 -9.35
N PHE A 178 10.53 5.83 -10.42
CA PHE A 178 9.88 5.95 -11.71
C PHE A 178 9.41 4.57 -12.16
N ASP A 179 8.10 4.40 -12.28
CA ASP A 179 7.47 3.17 -12.74
C ASP A 179 6.74 3.42 -14.06
N TRP A 180 7.06 2.66 -15.09
CA TRP A 180 6.36 2.66 -16.35
C TRP A 180 5.77 1.30 -16.64
N LYS A 181 4.49 1.28 -17.03
CA LYS A 181 3.77 0.06 -17.43
C LYS A 181 3.08 0.29 -18.77
N LEU A 182 3.18 -0.68 -19.64
CA LEU A 182 2.49 -0.74 -20.92
C LEU A 182 1.77 -2.07 -21.03
N ASP A 183 0.46 -2.04 -21.31
CA ASP A 183 -0.36 -3.22 -21.54
C ASP A 183 -1.07 -3.07 -22.90
N VAL A 184 -0.67 -3.88 -23.87
CA VAL A 184 -1.20 -3.91 -25.24
C VAL A 184 -1.92 -5.24 -25.52
N ILE A 185 -2.47 -5.85 -24.48
CA ILE A 185 -3.29 -7.06 -24.62
C ILE A 185 -4.72 -6.65 -25.00
N LYS A 186 -5.27 -7.31 -26.03
CA LYS A 186 -6.65 -7.07 -26.42
C LYS A 186 -7.60 -7.52 -25.31
N PRO A 187 -8.54 -6.67 -24.85
CA PRO A 187 -9.47 -7.06 -23.81
C PRO A 187 -10.43 -8.15 -24.31
N ARG A 188 -10.62 -9.19 -23.49
CA ARG A 188 -11.59 -10.28 -23.71
C ARG A 188 -12.33 -10.55 -22.39
N LEU A 189 -13.52 -11.14 -22.48
CA LEU A 189 -14.32 -11.47 -21.30
C LEU A 189 -13.62 -12.47 -20.36
N ASP A 190 -12.81 -13.36 -20.91
CA ASP A 190 -12.03 -14.38 -20.20
C ASP A 190 -10.53 -14.02 -20.07
N GLY A 191 -10.19 -12.76 -20.34
CA GLY A 191 -8.79 -12.30 -20.43
C GLY A 191 -7.95 -12.45 -19.15
N GLY A 192 -8.58 -12.59 -17.99
CA GLY A 192 -7.90 -12.86 -16.74
C GLY A 192 -7.36 -14.30 -16.63
N ILE A 193 -8.01 -15.26 -17.31
CA ILE A 193 -7.64 -16.69 -17.30
C ILE A 193 -6.90 -17.05 -18.58
N ASN A 194 -7.28 -16.43 -19.69
CA ASN A 194 -6.78 -16.76 -21.02
C ASN A 194 -6.49 -15.46 -21.79
N PRO A 195 -5.34 -14.82 -21.56
CA PRO A 195 -4.99 -13.56 -22.20
C PRO A 195 -4.87 -13.74 -23.71
N SER A 196 -5.44 -12.82 -24.48
CA SER A 196 -5.32 -12.79 -25.93
C SER A 196 -3.93 -12.32 -26.38
N ASN A 197 -3.70 -12.34 -27.70
CA ASN A 197 -2.48 -11.82 -28.30
C ASN A 197 -2.15 -10.41 -27.82
N GLY A 198 -0.89 -10.20 -27.49
CA GLY A 198 -0.38 -8.90 -27.05
C GLY A 198 0.83 -9.03 -26.14
N PHE A 199 1.26 -7.91 -25.60
CA PHE A 199 2.40 -7.88 -24.70
C PHE A 199 2.18 -6.89 -23.58
N LYS A 200 2.86 -7.13 -22.47
CA LYS A 200 2.99 -6.23 -21.33
C LYS A 200 4.47 -5.93 -21.12
N VAL A 201 4.77 -4.69 -20.84
CA VAL A 201 6.12 -4.25 -20.46
C VAL A 201 6.00 -3.45 -19.18
N ALA A 202 6.88 -3.71 -18.23
CA ALA A 202 7.06 -2.89 -17.05
C ALA A 202 8.55 -2.53 -16.90
N ALA A 203 8.82 -1.28 -16.60
CA ALA A 203 10.16 -0.81 -16.29
C ALA A 203 10.11 0.04 -15.03
N LYS A 204 11.07 -0.17 -14.13
CA LYS A 204 11.21 0.58 -12.88
C LYS A 204 12.63 1.10 -12.75
N VAL A 205 12.73 2.31 -12.27
CA VAL A 205 14.01 2.97 -11.97
C VAL A 205 13.89 3.60 -10.60
N ASP A 206 14.71 3.16 -9.66
CA ASP A 206 14.72 3.66 -8.30
C ASP A 206 16.09 4.28 -8.01
N PHE A 207 16.08 5.51 -7.53
CA PHE A 207 17.24 6.21 -7.00
C PHE A 207 17.07 6.33 -5.50
N GLU A 208 17.91 5.66 -4.73
CA GLU A 208 17.84 5.63 -3.28
C GLU A 208 19.08 6.26 -2.66
N LYS A 209 18.86 7.11 -1.67
CA LYS A 209 19.88 7.62 -0.76
C LYS A 209 19.50 7.18 0.65
N ASN A 210 20.27 6.24 1.19
CA ASN A 210 19.98 5.61 2.46
C ASN A 210 21.11 5.87 3.45
N LYS A 211 20.75 6.03 4.71
CA LYS A 211 21.65 6.12 5.85
C LYS A 211 21.35 4.99 6.81
N PHE A 212 22.31 4.09 6.98
CA PHE A 212 22.26 3.05 8.00
C PHE A 212 23.16 3.41 9.16
N ILE A 213 22.73 3.06 10.36
CA ILE A 213 23.56 3.20 11.55
C ILE A 213 24.78 2.27 11.43
N GLU A 214 25.98 2.82 11.62
CA GLU A 214 27.24 2.06 11.68
C GLU A 214 27.62 1.80 13.14
N GLY A 215 27.21 2.66 14.05
CA GLY A 215 27.46 2.55 15.47
C GLY A 215 26.91 3.72 16.26
N LEU A 216 27.14 3.67 17.55
CA LEU A 216 26.84 4.76 18.48
C LEU A 216 28.16 5.28 19.05
N ASP A 217 28.43 6.55 18.87
CA ASP A 217 29.61 7.23 19.42
C ASP A 217 29.23 8.03 20.66
N LEU A 218 30.18 8.22 21.53
CA LEU A 218 30.00 9.08 22.71
C LEU A 218 30.39 10.52 22.35
N SER A 219 29.46 11.44 22.49
CA SER A 219 29.75 12.86 22.29
C SER A 219 30.64 13.41 23.41
N ASP A 220 31.23 14.58 23.22
CA ASP A 220 32.00 15.28 24.24
C ASP A 220 31.17 15.60 25.51
N ALA A 221 29.87 15.63 25.39
CA ALA A 221 28.92 15.83 26.50
C ALA A 221 28.50 14.52 27.20
N GLY A 222 29.05 13.36 26.78
CA GLY A 222 28.72 12.04 27.33
C GLY A 222 27.37 11.46 26.84
N THR A 223 26.77 12.01 25.80
CA THR A 223 25.55 11.47 25.17
C THR A 223 25.90 10.57 24.01
N LEU A 224 25.10 9.52 23.80
CA LEU A 224 25.22 8.66 22.62
C LEU A 224 24.69 9.37 21.38
N VAL A 225 25.49 9.38 20.32
CA VAL A 225 25.16 9.96 19.01
C VAL A 225 25.28 8.89 17.94
N GLU A 226 24.30 8.84 17.08
CA GLU A 226 24.30 7.89 15.96
C GLU A 226 25.36 8.26 14.92
N ASN A 227 26.17 7.28 14.55
CA ASN A 227 27.07 7.37 13.40
C ASN A 227 26.45 6.65 12.21
N PHE A 228 26.29 7.35 11.09
CA PHE A 228 25.61 6.84 9.89
C PHE A 228 26.56 6.62 8.74
N LYS A 229 26.37 5.50 8.05
CA LYS A 229 26.98 5.22 6.76
C LYS A 229 26.02 5.54 5.63
N ASP A 230 26.44 6.45 4.75
CA ASP A 230 25.67 6.82 3.56
C ASP A 230 25.82 5.73 2.48
N ASN A 231 24.68 5.31 1.91
CA ASN A 231 24.62 4.41 0.77
C ASN A 231 23.73 5.02 -0.31
N ASN A 232 24.26 5.06 -1.53
CA ASN A 232 23.51 5.45 -2.71
C ASN A 232 23.31 4.23 -3.60
N LEU A 233 22.07 3.97 -3.98
CA LEU A 233 21.70 2.83 -4.80
C LEU A 233 20.88 3.28 -5.99
N VAL A 234 21.20 2.73 -7.15
CA VAL A 234 20.36 2.82 -8.35
C VAL A 234 19.90 1.41 -8.69
N ARG A 235 18.58 1.21 -8.72
CA ARG A 235 17.98 -0.07 -9.08
C ARG A 235 17.25 0.09 -10.40
N LEU A 236 17.52 -0.82 -11.33
CA LEU A 236 16.82 -0.93 -12.60
C LEU A 236 16.15 -2.30 -12.66
N GLN A 237 14.87 -2.31 -12.98
CA GLN A 237 14.09 -3.54 -13.15
C GLN A 237 13.28 -3.44 -14.43
N GLY A 238 13.32 -4.49 -15.24
CA GLY A 238 12.52 -4.62 -16.46
C GLY A 238 11.80 -5.95 -16.47
N GLU A 239 10.56 -5.95 -16.89
CA GLU A 239 9.74 -7.14 -17.08
C GLU A 239 9.02 -7.04 -18.41
N MET A 240 8.99 -8.14 -19.18
CA MET A 240 8.25 -8.22 -20.43
C MET A 240 7.51 -9.55 -20.48
N THR A 241 6.20 -9.49 -20.72
CA THR A 241 5.35 -10.66 -20.95
C THR A 241 4.75 -10.57 -22.34
N TYR A 242 4.93 -11.61 -23.13
CA TYR A 242 4.34 -11.73 -24.46
C TYR A 242 3.33 -12.89 -24.48
N ASN A 243 2.12 -12.62 -24.91
CA ASN A 243 1.09 -13.63 -25.07
C ASN A 243 0.83 -13.85 -26.56
N TYR A 244 0.89 -15.10 -26.98
CA TYR A 244 0.63 -15.52 -28.34
C TYR A 244 -0.49 -16.57 -28.37
N GLU A 245 -1.53 -16.29 -29.13
CA GLU A 245 -2.67 -17.20 -29.33
C GLU A 245 -2.31 -18.25 -30.37
N LEU A 246 -2.31 -19.53 -29.97
CA LEU A 246 -2.00 -20.62 -30.88
C LEU A 246 -3.16 -20.80 -31.87
N PRO A 247 -2.92 -20.74 -33.22
CA PRO A 247 -3.99 -20.72 -34.21
C PRO A 247 -4.77 -22.03 -34.34
N TRP A 248 -4.24 -23.11 -33.76
CA TRP A 248 -4.86 -24.45 -33.82
C TRP A 248 -5.48 -24.90 -32.50
N VAL A 249 -5.42 -24.09 -31.48
CA VAL A 249 -5.97 -24.43 -30.15
C VAL A 249 -6.89 -23.29 -29.72
N GLU A 250 -8.19 -23.56 -29.75
CA GLU A 250 -9.15 -22.60 -29.24
C GLU A 250 -8.95 -22.36 -27.74
N ARG A 251 -8.85 -21.09 -27.35
CA ARG A 251 -8.78 -20.62 -25.94
C ARG A 251 -7.51 -20.94 -25.16
N MET A 252 -6.40 -21.23 -25.82
CA MET A 252 -5.09 -21.36 -25.16
C MET A 252 -4.12 -20.28 -25.65
N THR A 253 -3.37 -19.73 -24.71
CA THR A 253 -2.26 -18.81 -24.96
C THR A 253 -1.00 -19.30 -24.21
N THR A 254 0.14 -18.98 -24.75
CA THR A 254 1.45 -19.27 -24.13
C THR A 254 2.17 -17.98 -23.81
#